data_6ef474584c8b287d4827472a206f2860
#
_entry.id   6ef474584c8b287d4827472a206f2860
#
_cell.length_a   1.000
_cell.length_b   1.000
_cell.length_c   1.000
_cell.angle_alpha   90.00
_cell.angle_beta   90.00
_cell.angle_gamma   90.00
#
_symmetry.space_group_name_H-M   'P 1'
#
loop_
_entity.id
_entity.type
_entity.pdbx_description
1 polymer ?
#
loop_
_entity_poly.entity_id
_entity_poly.type
_entity_poly.pdbx_seq_one_letter_code
_entity_poly.pdbx_strand_id
1 'polypeptide(L)'
;MTSEAATKFVYTTYISTTPEKIWQAITRPEIARQYWVHQNVSDWKVGSKWEHVRGDDGSVMLAGKVIESVSPRKLVITWGEAADYPNEAKHTRVTLELEPIGEMVRLTVTHDDLKAGSDMASSIANGWPRVLSSLKSLLETGKPLDTWAQPKGRINQ
;
A
#
# COMPACT_ATOMS: atom_id res chain seq x y z
N MET A 1 -18.67 -25.14 14.23
CA MET A 1 -18.48 -23.85 13.57
C MET A 1 -16.99 -23.58 13.40
N THR A 2 -16.64 -23.21 12.23
CA THR A 2 -15.24 -22.88 11.97
C THR A 2 -15.11 -21.35 11.87
N SER A 3 -14.19 -20.81 12.62
CA SER A 3 -13.80 -19.43 12.42
C SER A 3 -12.91 -19.35 11.20
N GLU A 4 -13.07 -18.30 10.44
CA GLU A 4 -12.19 -18.08 9.31
C GLU A 4 -10.80 -17.73 9.83
N ALA A 5 -9.80 -18.41 9.31
CA ALA A 5 -8.42 -18.17 9.72
C ALA A 5 -7.98 -16.80 9.21
N ALA A 6 -7.36 -16.03 10.09
CA ALA A 6 -6.68 -14.83 9.69
C ALA A 6 -5.38 -15.21 9.00
N THR A 7 -5.04 -14.48 7.95
CA THR A 7 -3.80 -14.70 7.22
C THR A 7 -3.09 -13.36 7.03
N LYS A 8 -1.84 -13.43 6.63
CA LYS A 8 -1.11 -12.20 6.32
C LYS A 8 -0.32 -12.37 5.04
N PHE A 9 -0.06 -11.25 4.39
CA PHE A 9 0.76 -11.16 3.21
C PHE A 9 1.98 -10.31 3.56
N VAL A 10 3.17 -10.81 3.27
CA VAL A 10 4.42 -10.09 3.52
C VAL A 10 5.17 -9.96 2.21
N TYR A 11 5.60 -8.75 1.89
CA TYR A 11 6.38 -8.49 0.70
C TYR A 11 7.56 -7.60 1.05
N THR A 12 8.75 -8.01 0.65
CA THR A 12 9.98 -7.26 0.91
C THR A 12 10.66 -6.95 -0.40
N THR A 13 11.09 -5.69 -0.57
CA THR A 13 11.87 -5.29 -1.73
C THR A 13 12.97 -4.32 -1.29
N TYR A 14 14.00 -4.21 -2.11
CA TYR A 14 15.15 -3.33 -1.85
C TYR A 14 15.19 -2.26 -2.92
N ILE A 15 15.25 -1.01 -2.50
CA ILE A 15 15.19 0.13 -3.42
C ILE A 15 16.42 1.01 -3.18
N SER A 16 17.12 1.35 -4.26
CA SER A 16 18.28 2.24 -4.21
C SER A 16 17.80 3.67 -4.03
N THR A 17 17.58 4.06 -2.79
CA THR A 17 17.01 5.35 -2.42
C THR A 17 17.21 5.57 -0.92
N THR A 18 16.56 6.60 -0.37
CA THR A 18 16.59 6.90 1.06
C THR A 18 15.22 6.64 1.69
N PRO A 19 15.17 6.38 3.01
CA PRO A 19 13.88 6.22 3.69
C PRO A 19 12.99 7.45 3.53
N GLU A 20 13.57 8.64 3.55
CA GLU A 20 12.83 9.90 3.40
C GLU A 20 12.09 9.95 2.07
N LYS A 21 12.74 9.53 0.99
CA LYS A 21 12.12 9.55 -0.34
C LYS A 21 10.98 8.54 -0.44
N ILE A 22 11.13 7.37 0.17
CA ILE A 22 10.04 6.39 0.19
C ILE A 22 8.88 6.92 1.04
N TRP A 23 9.19 7.51 2.19
CA TRP A 23 8.15 8.07 3.06
C TRP A 23 7.34 9.14 2.32
N GLN A 24 8.02 10.03 1.60
CA GLN A 24 7.34 11.03 0.79
C GLN A 24 6.50 10.40 -0.31
N ALA A 25 7.00 9.35 -0.94
CA ALA A 25 6.25 8.67 -2.00
C ALA A 25 4.97 8.02 -1.48
N ILE A 26 4.96 7.58 -0.23
CA ILE A 26 3.77 6.99 0.39
C ILE A 26 2.78 8.07 0.82
N THR A 27 3.30 9.15 1.43
CA THR A 27 2.47 10.13 2.15
C THR A 27 2.09 11.36 1.34
N ARG A 28 2.74 11.63 0.21
CA ARG A 28 2.43 12.76 -0.64
C ARG A 28 1.59 12.32 -1.84
N PRO A 29 0.36 12.86 -1.97
CA PRO A 29 -0.54 12.43 -3.05
C PRO A 29 0.04 12.59 -4.44
N GLU A 30 0.75 13.69 -4.71
CA GLU A 30 1.31 13.97 -6.02
C GLU A 30 2.40 12.97 -6.42
N ILE A 31 3.07 12.35 -5.46
CA ILE A 31 4.07 11.31 -5.75
C ILE A 31 3.40 9.95 -5.86
N ALA A 32 2.50 9.63 -4.92
CA ALA A 32 1.78 8.36 -4.96
C ALA A 32 1.06 8.16 -6.29
N ARG A 33 0.48 9.21 -6.82
CA ARG A 33 -0.24 9.17 -8.10
C ARG A 33 0.65 8.76 -9.26
N GLN A 34 1.96 9.01 -9.18
CA GLN A 34 2.88 8.69 -10.27
C GLN A 34 3.14 7.18 -10.41
N TYR A 35 3.19 6.46 -9.29
CA TYR A 35 3.51 5.03 -9.36
C TYR A 35 2.33 4.13 -9.03
N TRP A 36 1.31 4.66 -8.35
CA TRP A 36 0.14 3.89 -7.92
C TRP A 36 -1.09 4.20 -8.75
N VAL A 37 -1.10 5.36 -9.43
CA VAL A 37 -2.24 5.94 -10.13
C VAL A 37 -3.24 6.58 -9.16
N HIS A 38 -3.34 6.06 -7.97
CA HIS A 38 -4.18 6.59 -6.90
C HIS A 38 -3.33 7.32 -5.88
N GLN A 39 -3.97 7.99 -4.95
CA GLN A 39 -3.25 8.80 -3.97
C GLN A 39 -3.72 8.53 -2.56
N ASN A 40 -2.82 8.70 -1.61
CA ASN A 40 -3.11 8.54 -0.20
C ASN A 40 -3.22 9.91 0.43
N VAL A 41 -4.29 10.16 1.17
CA VAL A 41 -4.57 11.48 1.75
C VAL A 41 -4.77 11.35 3.25
N SER A 42 -3.96 12.06 4.02
CA SER A 42 -4.03 12.11 5.49
C SER A 42 -3.07 13.18 5.99
N ASP A 43 -3.18 13.58 7.25
CA ASP A 43 -2.13 14.35 7.91
C ASP A 43 -1.08 13.42 8.54
N TRP A 44 -1.32 12.13 8.50
CA TRP A 44 -0.43 11.05 8.96
C TRP A 44 -0.10 11.09 10.45
N LYS A 45 -0.94 11.76 11.24
CA LYS A 45 -0.82 11.75 12.69
C LYS A 45 -1.58 10.56 13.25
N VAL A 46 -1.07 10.01 14.34
CA VAL A 46 -1.74 8.90 15.02
C VAL A 46 -3.17 9.28 15.37
N GLY A 47 -4.11 8.40 15.03
CA GLY A 47 -5.53 8.64 15.25
C GLY A 47 -6.25 9.28 14.09
N SER A 48 -5.52 9.84 13.13
CA SER A 48 -6.14 10.50 11.97
C SER A 48 -6.68 9.48 10.97
N LYS A 49 -7.70 9.90 10.24
CA LYS A 49 -8.20 9.14 9.09
C LYS A 49 -7.21 9.25 7.94
N TRP A 50 -7.05 8.18 7.19
CA TRP A 50 -6.40 8.22 5.89
C TRP A 50 -7.37 7.70 4.84
N GLU A 51 -7.20 8.16 3.62
CA GLU A 51 -8.06 7.76 2.50
C GLU A 51 -7.22 7.44 1.29
N HIS A 52 -7.62 6.39 0.56
CA HIS A 52 -7.03 6.04 -0.72
C HIS A 52 -8.01 6.48 -1.79
N VAL A 53 -7.60 7.44 -2.60
CA VAL A 53 -8.47 8.18 -3.50
C VAL A 53 -8.09 7.87 -4.94
N ARG A 54 -9.10 7.60 -5.78
CA ARG A 54 -8.85 7.35 -7.20
C ARG A 54 -8.30 8.59 -7.87
N GLY A 55 -7.31 8.38 -8.74
CA GLY A 55 -6.68 9.49 -9.44
C GLY A 55 -7.55 10.07 -10.57
N ASP A 56 -8.54 9.31 -11.05
CA ASP A 56 -9.37 9.75 -12.18
C ASP A 56 -10.57 10.58 -11.75
N ASP A 57 -11.40 10.07 -10.83
CA ASP A 57 -12.64 10.75 -10.46
C ASP A 57 -12.66 11.27 -9.02
N GLY A 58 -11.58 11.04 -8.25
CA GLY A 58 -11.49 11.52 -6.88
C GLY A 58 -12.33 10.77 -5.86
N SER A 59 -12.94 9.65 -6.25
CA SER A 59 -13.75 8.88 -5.30
C SER A 59 -12.84 8.16 -4.30
N VAL A 60 -13.36 7.97 -3.09
CA VAL A 60 -12.62 7.29 -2.02
C VAL A 60 -12.85 5.80 -2.15
N MET A 61 -11.77 5.05 -2.39
CA MET A 61 -11.83 3.59 -2.55
C MET A 61 -11.69 2.87 -1.22
N LEU A 62 -10.72 3.30 -0.44
CA LEU A 62 -10.36 2.66 0.81
C LEU A 62 -10.18 3.74 1.87
N ALA A 63 -10.35 3.35 3.11
CA ALA A 63 -10.13 4.26 4.22
C ALA A 63 -9.70 3.49 5.45
N GLY A 64 -9.11 4.21 6.39
CA GLY A 64 -8.67 3.62 7.64
C GLY A 64 -8.17 4.69 8.59
N LYS A 65 -7.46 4.24 9.60
CA LYS A 65 -6.93 5.09 10.66
C LYS A 65 -5.43 4.88 10.77
N VAL A 66 -4.70 5.95 11.05
CA VAL A 66 -3.27 5.87 11.33
C VAL A 66 -3.11 5.36 12.76
N ILE A 67 -2.46 4.22 12.92
CA ILE A 67 -2.25 3.58 14.21
C ILE A 67 -0.88 3.95 14.78
N GLU A 68 0.13 3.98 13.92
CA GLU A 68 1.49 4.32 14.31
C GLU A 68 2.15 5.07 13.16
N SER A 69 2.91 6.11 13.48
CA SER A 69 3.57 6.93 12.46
C SER A 69 4.90 7.40 13.00
N VAL A 70 5.97 6.75 12.59
CA VAL A 70 7.35 7.06 12.99
C VAL A 70 8.13 7.35 11.71
N SER A 71 8.06 8.59 11.24
CA SER A 71 8.70 9.01 10.01
C SER A 71 10.22 9.04 10.17
N PRO A 72 10.98 8.54 9.22
CA PRO A 72 10.60 7.84 7.99
C PRO A 72 10.78 6.31 8.09
N ARG A 73 10.46 5.71 9.21
CA ARG A 73 10.81 4.31 9.51
C ARG A 73 9.63 3.37 9.49
N LYS A 74 8.47 3.80 10.00
CA LYS A 74 7.36 2.87 10.20
C LYS A 74 6.03 3.58 10.12
N LEU A 75 5.10 2.98 9.38
CA LEU A 75 3.73 3.46 9.30
C LEU A 75 2.82 2.25 9.46
N VAL A 76 1.87 2.35 10.40
CA VAL A 76 0.85 1.32 10.59
C VAL A 76 -0.51 1.99 10.39
N ILE A 77 -1.30 1.43 9.48
CA ILE A 77 -2.64 1.95 9.19
C ILE A 77 -3.63 0.78 9.17
N THR A 78 -4.89 1.06 9.49
CA THR A 78 -5.95 0.12 9.20
C THR A 78 -6.38 0.31 7.77
N TRP A 79 -7.02 -0.70 7.17
CA TRP A 79 -7.27 -0.73 5.74
C TRP A 79 -8.59 -1.44 5.49
N GLY A 80 -9.53 -0.75 4.89
CA GLY A 80 -10.82 -1.33 4.58
C GLY A 80 -11.53 -0.59 3.46
N GLU A 81 -12.65 -1.13 3.03
CA GLU A 81 -13.50 -0.46 2.06
C GLU A 81 -13.97 0.87 2.65
N ALA A 82 -14.06 1.89 1.83
CA ALA A 82 -14.50 3.21 2.30
C ALA A 82 -15.87 3.14 2.97
N ALA A 83 -16.76 2.31 2.43
CA ALA A 83 -18.11 2.13 2.99
C ALA A 83 -18.10 1.52 4.39
N ASP A 84 -17.05 0.79 4.73
CA ASP A 84 -16.92 0.11 6.01
C ASP A 84 -16.15 0.93 7.04
N TYR A 85 -15.73 2.14 6.71
CA TYR A 85 -14.77 2.89 7.51
C TYR A 85 -15.10 2.96 9.00
N PRO A 86 -16.33 3.25 9.41
CA PRO A 86 -16.57 3.37 10.85
C PRO A 86 -16.51 2.04 11.61
N ASN A 87 -16.60 0.92 10.90
CA ASN A 87 -16.60 -0.40 11.52
C ASN A 87 -15.21 -1.00 11.51
N GLU A 88 -14.45 -0.76 12.58
CA GLU A 88 -13.06 -1.20 12.68
C GLU A 88 -12.92 -2.72 12.63
N ALA A 89 -13.96 -3.47 12.97
CA ALA A 89 -13.92 -4.93 12.92
C ALA A 89 -13.77 -5.46 11.49
N LYS A 90 -14.11 -4.64 10.49
CA LYS A 90 -13.97 -5.01 9.08
C LYS A 90 -12.65 -4.58 8.47
N HIS A 91 -11.80 -3.91 9.25
CA HIS A 91 -10.52 -3.43 8.72
C HIS A 91 -9.43 -4.48 8.84
N THR A 92 -8.56 -4.47 7.86
CA THR A 92 -7.28 -5.17 7.90
C THR A 92 -6.22 -4.19 8.37
N ARG A 93 -4.97 -4.64 8.48
CA ARG A 93 -3.88 -3.79 8.98
C ARG A 93 -2.69 -3.87 8.05
N VAL A 94 -2.13 -2.70 7.74
CA VAL A 94 -0.92 -2.60 6.93
C VAL A 94 0.19 -2.00 7.76
N THR A 95 1.34 -2.66 7.77
CA THR A 95 2.56 -2.16 8.39
C THR A 95 3.61 -1.97 7.31
N LEU A 96 4.12 -0.75 7.19
CA LEU A 96 5.20 -0.42 6.27
C LEU A 96 6.44 -0.13 7.11
N GLU A 97 7.52 -0.85 6.85
CA GLU A 97 8.77 -0.69 7.57
C GLU A 97 9.89 -0.37 6.59
N LEU A 98 10.64 0.69 6.88
CA LEU A 98 11.69 1.21 6.02
C LEU A 98 13.01 1.14 6.78
N GLU A 99 13.90 0.24 6.36
CA GLU A 99 15.18 0.05 7.03
C GLU A 99 16.32 0.38 6.08
N PRO A 100 17.17 1.35 6.41
CA PRO A 100 18.34 1.64 5.54
C PRO A 100 19.34 0.49 5.63
N ILE A 101 19.76 0.01 4.46
CA ILE A 101 20.74 -1.06 4.33
C ILE A 101 21.80 -0.54 3.35
N GLY A 102 22.93 -0.05 3.88
CA GLY A 102 23.93 0.57 3.02
C GLY A 102 23.32 1.76 2.27
N GLU A 103 23.43 1.73 0.95
CA GLU A 103 22.89 2.81 0.11
C GLU A 103 21.50 2.51 -0.45
N MET A 104 20.82 1.55 0.15
CA MET A 104 19.46 1.20 -0.25
C MET A 104 18.55 1.10 0.97
N VAL A 105 17.28 0.92 0.74
CA VAL A 105 16.29 0.72 1.78
C VAL A 105 15.62 -0.62 1.59
N ARG A 106 15.52 -1.38 2.67
CA ARG A 106 14.67 -2.56 2.69
C ARG A 106 13.27 -2.10 3.08
N LEU A 107 12.34 -2.21 2.16
CA LEU A 107 10.94 -1.87 2.38
C LEU A 107 10.16 -3.16 2.56
N THR A 108 9.52 -3.28 3.72
CA THR A 108 8.68 -4.45 4.01
C THR A 108 7.26 -3.99 4.23
N VAL A 109 6.33 -4.61 3.51
CA VAL A 109 4.89 -4.44 3.71
C VAL A 109 4.37 -5.71 4.36
N THR A 110 3.71 -5.55 5.49
CA THR A 110 2.97 -6.64 6.13
C THR A 110 1.50 -6.25 6.15
N HIS A 111 0.68 -7.01 5.47
CA HIS A 111 -0.77 -6.77 5.44
C HIS A 111 -1.43 -7.94 6.14
N ASP A 112 -1.87 -7.73 7.36
CA ASP A 112 -2.41 -8.80 8.19
C ASP A 112 -3.90 -8.59 8.51
N ASP A 113 -4.45 -9.49 9.29
CA ASP A 113 -5.88 -9.55 9.59
C ASP A 113 -6.74 -9.80 8.35
N LEU A 114 -6.13 -10.42 7.34
CA LEU A 114 -6.83 -10.79 6.11
C LEU A 114 -7.59 -12.10 6.34
N LYS A 115 -8.78 -12.20 5.75
CA LYS A 115 -9.49 -13.47 5.70
C LYS A 115 -8.87 -14.36 4.63
N ALA A 116 -8.45 -15.55 5.02
CA ALA A 116 -7.88 -16.51 4.07
C ALA A 116 -8.89 -16.82 2.96
N GLY A 117 -8.44 -16.76 1.70
CA GLY A 117 -9.27 -17.05 0.55
C GLY A 117 -10.26 -15.97 0.16
N SER A 118 -10.23 -14.81 0.82
CA SER A 118 -11.14 -13.71 0.50
C SER A 118 -10.69 -12.96 -0.74
N ASP A 119 -11.61 -12.20 -1.33
CA ASP A 119 -11.29 -11.32 -2.46
C ASP A 119 -10.27 -10.28 -2.05
N MET A 120 -10.36 -9.75 -0.83
CA MET A 120 -9.39 -8.78 -0.32
C MET A 120 -8.00 -9.40 -0.25
N ALA A 121 -7.87 -10.63 0.28
CA ALA A 121 -6.58 -11.30 0.37
C ALA A 121 -5.97 -11.52 -1.03
N SER A 122 -6.78 -11.90 -2.00
CA SER A 122 -6.34 -12.09 -3.37
C SER A 122 -5.88 -10.78 -4.00
N SER A 123 -6.66 -9.70 -3.83
CA SER A 123 -6.32 -8.38 -4.34
C SER A 123 -5.03 -7.85 -3.75
N ILE A 124 -4.83 -8.06 -2.45
CA ILE A 124 -3.63 -7.61 -1.74
C ILE A 124 -2.40 -8.35 -2.27
N ALA A 125 -2.48 -9.67 -2.41
CA ALA A 125 -1.36 -10.48 -2.88
C ALA A 125 -0.97 -10.14 -4.33
N ASN A 126 -1.93 -9.72 -5.13
CA ASN A 126 -1.68 -9.32 -6.51
C ASN A 126 -1.25 -7.85 -6.63
N GLY A 127 -1.77 -6.98 -5.77
CA GLY A 127 -1.56 -5.54 -5.88
C GLY A 127 -0.24 -5.04 -5.32
N TRP A 128 0.14 -5.43 -4.10
CA TRP A 128 1.36 -4.90 -3.50
C TRP A 128 2.62 -5.10 -4.33
N PRO A 129 2.87 -6.30 -4.91
CA PRO A 129 4.08 -6.46 -5.73
C PRO A 129 4.10 -5.53 -6.94
N ARG A 130 2.97 -5.30 -7.58
CA ARG A 130 2.89 -4.39 -8.73
C ARG A 130 3.16 -2.95 -8.32
N VAL A 131 2.50 -2.50 -7.27
CA VAL A 131 2.62 -1.13 -6.77
C VAL A 131 4.05 -0.85 -6.32
N LEU A 132 4.65 -1.76 -5.55
CA LEU A 132 6.00 -1.53 -5.03
C LEU A 132 7.06 -1.69 -6.10
N SER A 133 6.83 -2.52 -7.13
CA SER A 133 7.73 -2.58 -8.27
C SER A 133 7.71 -1.27 -9.06
N SER A 134 6.54 -0.66 -9.20
CA SER A 134 6.42 0.63 -9.85
C SER A 134 7.07 1.74 -9.03
N LEU A 135 6.93 1.70 -7.72
CA LEU A 135 7.61 2.63 -6.81
C LEU A 135 9.13 2.50 -6.94
N LYS A 136 9.64 1.28 -6.92
CA LYS A 136 11.06 1.01 -7.07
C LYS A 136 11.59 1.59 -8.38
N SER A 137 10.88 1.34 -9.47
CA SER A 137 11.27 1.86 -10.78
C SER A 137 11.30 3.38 -10.79
N LEU A 138 10.26 4.02 -10.25
CA LEU A 138 10.18 5.47 -10.18
C LEU A 138 11.36 6.07 -9.41
N LEU A 139 11.66 5.52 -8.24
CA LEU A 139 12.71 6.09 -7.40
C LEU A 139 14.11 5.81 -7.90
N GLU A 140 14.32 4.69 -8.60
CA GLU A 140 15.65 4.32 -9.12
C GLU A 140 15.93 4.89 -10.51
N THR A 141 14.89 5.05 -11.34
CA THR A 141 15.09 5.44 -12.74
C THR A 141 14.38 6.73 -13.14
N GLY A 142 13.49 7.23 -12.29
CA GLY A 142 12.65 8.37 -12.63
C GLY A 142 11.40 8.02 -13.41
N LYS A 143 11.19 6.74 -13.74
CA LYS A 143 10.04 6.29 -14.52
C LYS A 143 9.28 5.19 -13.78
N PRO A 144 7.98 5.36 -13.59
CA PRO A 144 7.16 4.29 -13.00
C PRO A 144 6.93 3.17 -14.02
N LEU A 145 6.37 2.07 -13.53
CA LEU A 145 5.86 1.01 -14.38
C LEU A 145 4.37 1.22 -14.59
N ASP A 146 3.81 0.58 -15.62
CA ASP A 146 2.36 0.54 -15.78
C ASP A 146 1.81 -0.47 -14.78
N THR A 147 1.45 0.03 -13.59
CA THR A 147 1.08 -0.78 -12.44
C THR A 147 -0.07 -1.75 -12.75
N TRP A 148 -0.99 -1.36 -13.63
CA TRP A 148 -2.20 -2.11 -13.87
C TRP A 148 -2.24 -2.76 -15.27
N ALA A 149 -1.07 -2.84 -15.92
CA ALA A 149 -0.97 -3.47 -17.22
C ALA A 149 -1.43 -4.93 -17.19
N GLN A 150 -2.00 -5.38 -18.27
CA GLN A 150 -2.46 -6.75 -18.42
C GLN A 150 -1.46 -7.56 -19.26
N PRO A 151 -1.39 -8.88 -19.03
CA PRO A 151 -0.49 -9.71 -19.83
C PRO A 151 -0.84 -9.64 -21.31
N LYS A 152 0.19 -9.50 -22.13
CA LYS A 152 0.02 -9.52 -23.58
C LYS A 152 -0.28 -10.93 -24.05
N GLY A 153 -1.05 -11.03 -25.13
CA GLY A 153 -1.33 -12.32 -25.74
C GLY A 153 -2.45 -13.10 -25.06
N ARG A 154 -3.17 -12.49 -24.16
CA ARG A 154 -4.29 -13.15 -23.46
C ARG A 154 -5.65 -12.74 -24.00
N ILE A 155 -5.65 -12.04 -25.10
CA ILE A 155 -6.88 -11.46 -25.64
C ILE A 155 -7.83 -12.48 -26.24
N ASN A 156 -7.33 -13.65 -26.61
CA ASN A 156 -8.14 -14.72 -27.19
C ASN A 156 -8.48 -15.78 -26.15
N GLN A 157 -8.30 -15.48 -24.93
CA GLN A 157 -8.65 -16.38 -23.84
C GLN A 157 -10.13 -16.31 -23.51
#